data_56763fda3206df072f9562057e6db89c
#
_entry.id   56763fda3206df072f9562057e6db89c
#
_cell.length_a   1.000
_cell.length_b   1.000
_cell.length_c   1.000
_cell.angle_alpha   90.00
_cell.angle_beta   90.00
_cell.angle_gamma   90.00
#
_symmetry.space_group_name_H-M   'P 1'
#
loop_
_entity.id
_entity.type
_entity.pdbx_description
1 polymer ?
#
loop_
_entity_poly.entity_id
_entity_poly.type
_entity_poly.pdbx_seq_one_letter_code
_entity_poly.pdbx_strand_id
1 'polypeptide(L)'
;MKYLIIILTSILIFSCKNGETQNEIGVPIVKSVSKGIVKRDFPLKGISKVELVSYYDRILWDTLKHKGERPFQKELVDNFKLTFDSTMIQERVILNKKQEKELLNLMVCDTCVSHEMSAACYNPRHMILFRDNKNRIIGYDEFCISCIGSRSSTNLDGFQKYCYSDMSALFKKFGIKYFVEDSKDEQEEYLFLKSKGYINY
;
A
#
# COMPACT_ATOMS: atom_id res chain seq x y z
N MET A 1 9.84 6.91 54.79
CA MET A 1 10.12 5.92 53.77
C MET A 1 9.62 6.47 52.42
N LYS A 2 10.53 6.88 51.57
CA LYS A 2 10.23 7.47 50.23
C LYS A 2 10.36 6.36 49.21
N TYR A 3 9.28 5.96 48.58
CA TYR A 3 9.30 5.01 47.44
C TYR A 3 9.66 5.78 46.17
N LEU A 4 10.82 5.47 45.64
CA LEU A 4 11.30 5.97 44.33
C LEU A 4 10.71 5.06 43.27
N ILE A 5 9.69 5.55 42.55
CA ILE A 5 9.13 4.85 41.38
C ILE A 5 10.01 5.19 40.19
N ILE A 6 10.84 4.23 39.77
CA ILE A 6 11.60 4.31 38.53
C ILE A 6 10.64 3.90 37.41
N ILE A 7 10.15 4.89 36.67
CA ILE A 7 9.41 4.64 35.41
C ILE A 7 10.44 4.34 34.32
N LEU A 8 10.56 3.05 34.02
CA LEU A 8 11.37 2.59 32.89
C LEU A 8 10.61 2.87 31.60
N THR A 9 10.90 3.99 30.95
CA THR A 9 10.38 4.29 29.61
C THR A 9 11.08 3.40 28.59
N SER A 10 10.42 2.31 28.21
CA SER A 10 10.86 1.45 27.12
C SER A 10 10.75 2.21 25.79
N ILE A 11 11.86 2.72 25.32
CA ILE A 11 11.99 3.25 23.96
C ILE A 11 11.95 2.03 23.03
N LEU A 12 10.76 1.73 22.48
CA LEU A 12 10.60 0.79 21.39
C LEU A 12 11.23 1.42 20.12
N ILE A 13 12.50 1.18 19.94
CA ILE A 13 13.16 1.42 18.66
C ILE A 13 12.68 0.30 17.75
N PHE A 14 11.66 0.57 16.91
CA PHE A 14 11.33 -0.30 15.79
C PHE A 14 12.47 -0.19 14.77
N SER A 15 13.52 -0.97 15.01
CA SER A 15 14.49 -1.33 13.99
C SER A 15 13.85 -2.33 13.05
N CYS A 16 14.08 -2.22 11.77
CA CYS A 16 13.75 -3.26 10.81
C CYS A 16 14.34 -4.58 11.31
N LYS A 17 13.50 -5.52 11.72
CA LYS A 17 13.92 -6.73 12.42
C LYS A 17 14.54 -7.73 11.44
N ASN A 18 15.79 -8.11 11.67
CA ASN A 18 16.38 -9.30 11.08
C ASN A 18 15.66 -10.54 11.63
N GLY A 19 15.02 -11.33 10.76
CA GLY A 19 14.47 -12.63 11.15
C GLY A 19 15.58 -13.64 11.38
N GLU A 20 15.77 -14.06 12.61
CA GLU A 20 16.57 -15.25 12.92
C GLU A 20 15.71 -16.50 12.67
N THR A 21 16.15 -17.35 11.74
CA THR A 21 15.58 -18.67 11.50
C THR A 21 16.32 -19.71 12.35
N GLN A 22 15.55 -20.49 13.13
CA GLN A 22 16.04 -21.69 13.80
C GLN A 22 16.30 -22.80 12.78
N ASN A 23 17.45 -23.48 12.94
CA ASN A 23 17.92 -24.59 12.13
C ASN A 23 17.14 -25.87 12.42
N GLU A 24 16.79 -26.63 11.36
CA GLU A 24 17.00 -28.09 11.35
C GLU A 24 17.02 -28.63 9.92
N ILE A 25 18.00 -29.56 9.71
CA ILE A 25 18.19 -30.53 8.63
C ILE A 25 18.87 -30.03 7.33
N GLY A 26 20.19 -30.17 7.31
CA GLY A 26 21.05 -30.75 6.29
C GLY A 26 20.87 -30.42 4.80
N VAL A 27 20.68 -29.13 4.42
CA VAL A 27 20.80 -28.66 3.04
C VAL A 27 22.01 -27.71 2.97
N PRO A 28 22.85 -27.75 1.90
CA PRO A 28 24.06 -26.94 1.84
C PRO A 28 23.69 -25.45 1.98
N ILE A 29 24.27 -24.81 2.99
CA ILE A 29 24.07 -23.40 3.33
C ILE A 29 24.59 -22.55 2.17
N VAL A 30 23.70 -22.12 1.31
CA VAL A 30 23.95 -20.93 0.50
C VAL A 30 24.04 -19.78 1.51
N LYS A 31 25.24 -19.25 1.75
CA LYS A 31 25.43 -18.06 2.57
C LYS A 31 24.54 -16.97 1.99
N SER A 32 23.40 -16.72 2.63
CA SER A 32 22.58 -15.55 2.34
C SER A 32 23.46 -14.34 2.66
N VAL A 33 23.92 -13.67 1.62
CA VAL A 33 24.48 -12.33 1.75
C VAL A 33 23.34 -11.48 2.28
N SER A 34 23.39 -11.14 3.57
CA SER A 34 22.50 -10.13 4.13
C SER A 34 22.79 -8.82 3.39
N LYS A 35 22.04 -8.55 2.31
CA LYS A 35 22.02 -7.21 1.73
C LYS A 35 21.56 -6.28 2.83
N GLY A 36 22.43 -5.41 3.30
CA GLY A 36 22.09 -4.41 4.30
C GLY A 36 20.83 -3.66 3.84
N ILE A 37 19.93 -3.43 4.79
CA ILE A 37 18.68 -2.67 4.53
C ILE A 37 19.09 -1.30 4.01
N VAL A 38 18.79 -1.05 2.73
CA VAL A 38 19.05 0.27 2.13
C VAL A 38 17.87 1.17 2.48
N LYS A 39 18.09 2.09 3.41
CA LYS A 39 17.11 3.14 3.69
C LYS A 39 17.32 4.28 2.69
N ARG A 40 16.24 4.66 2.00
CA ARG A 40 16.24 5.76 1.04
C ARG A 40 15.45 6.94 1.60
N ASP A 41 15.81 8.16 1.18
CA ASP A 41 14.97 9.32 1.49
C ASP A 41 13.70 9.28 0.68
N PHE A 42 12.56 9.55 1.33
CA PHE A 42 11.27 9.60 0.65
C PHE A 42 11.24 10.78 -0.33
N PRO A 43 10.90 10.56 -1.61
CA PRO A 43 11.12 11.55 -2.66
C PRO A 43 10.15 12.73 -2.62
N LEU A 44 8.92 12.52 -2.13
CA LEU A 44 7.91 13.60 -2.09
C LEU A 44 8.22 14.60 -0.98
N LYS A 45 8.24 15.87 -1.35
CA LYS A 45 8.35 17.00 -0.41
C LYS A 45 7.02 17.72 -0.28
N GLY A 46 6.80 18.40 0.85
CA GLY A 46 5.59 19.19 1.07
C GLY A 46 4.33 18.38 1.36
N ILE A 47 4.47 17.12 1.77
CA ILE A 47 3.35 16.31 2.23
C ILE A 47 2.77 16.93 3.49
N SER A 48 1.49 17.26 3.47
CA SER A 48 0.74 17.74 4.64
C SER A 48 -0.25 16.71 5.16
N LYS A 49 -0.73 15.83 4.27
CA LYS A 49 -1.71 14.80 4.59
C LYS A 49 -1.46 13.54 3.76
N VAL A 50 -1.60 12.38 4.40
CA VAL A 50 -1.60 11.07 3.75
C VAL A 50 -2.96 10.42 3.98
N GLU A 51 -3.58 9.93 2.91
CA GLU A 51 -4.84 9.19 2.94
C GLU A 51 -4.62 7.77 2.45
N LEU A 52 -5.17 6.79 3.16
CA LEU A 52 -5.40 5.46 2.64
C LEU A 52 -6.82 5.36 2.14
N VAL A 53 -7.01 4.78 0.98
CA VAL A 53 -8.33 4.54 0.42
C VAL A 53 -8.48 3.10 -0.04
N SER A 54 -9.71 2.57 0.09
CA SER A 54 -10.11 1.31 -0.52
C SER A 54 -11.30 1.52 -1.46
N TYR A 55 -11.42 0.68 -2.47
CA TYR A 55 -12.51 0.66 -3.45
C TYR A 55 -12.65 -0.76 -4.03
N TYR A 56 -13.74 -1.04 -4.72
CA TYR A 56 -13.90 -2.26 -5.50
C TYR A 56 -12.85 -2.33 -6.61
N ASP A 57 -12.59 -3.52 -7.14
CA ASP A 57 -11.66 -3.67 -8.26
C ASP A 57 -11.92 -2.61 -9.34
N ARG A 58 -11.00 -1.63 -9.41
CA ARG A 58 -11.15 -0.47 -10.27
C ARG A 58 -11.25 -0.84 -11.75
N ILE A 59 -10.62 -1.92 -12.16
CA ILE A 59 -10.63 -2.34 -13.56
C ILE A 59 -12.03 -2.77 -14.01
N LEU A 60 -12.88 -3.26 -13.08
CA LEU A 60 -14.24 -3.69 -13.41
C LEU A 60 -15.20 -2.51 -13.64
N TRP A 61 -15.07 -1.43 -12.88
CA TRP A 61 -16.05 -0.32 -12.90
C TRP A 61 -15.54 0.98 -13.50
N ASP A 62 -14.23 1.21 -13.54
CA ASP A 62 -13.67 2.44 -14.07
C ASP A 62 -13.67 2.41 -15.61
N THR A 63 -14.74 2.90 -16.19
CA THR A 63 -14.91 3.00 -17.65
C THR A 63 -14.42 4.31 -18.24
N LEU A 64 -14.01 5.26 -17.40
CA LEU A 64 -13.59 6.60 -17.82
C LEU A 64 -12.21 6.53 -18.51
N LYS A 65 -12.19 6.81 -19.79
CA LYS A 65 -10.93 7.06 -20.50
C LYS A 65 -10.36 8.39 -20.06
N HIS A 66 -9.05 8.46 -19.92
CA HIS A 66 -8.32 9.71 -19.69
C HIS A 66 -7.28 9.88 -20.79
N LYS A 67 -7.32 11.02 -21.50
CA LYS A 67 -6.43 11.30 -22.66
C LYS A 67 -6.40 10.15 -23.70
N GLY A 68 -7.53 9.46 -23.88
CA GLY A 68 -7.65 8.31 -24.78
C GLY A 68 -7.19 6.96 -24.21
N GLU A 69 -6.57 6.94 -23.05
CA GLU A 69 -6.07 5.73 -22.40
C GLU A 69 -7.15 4.98 -21.66
N ARG A 70 -7.04 3.65 -21.65
CA ARG A 70 -7.94 2.76 -20.92
C ARG A 70 -7.68 2.81 -19.41
N PRO A 71 -8.64 2.38 -18.54
CA PRO A 71 -8.53 2.44 -17.08
C PRO A 71 -7.24 1.82 -16.50
N PHE A 72 -6.75 0.72 -17.06
CA PHE A 72 -5.54 0.07 -16.57
C PHE A 72 -4.23 0.73 -17.04
N GLN A 73 -4.30 1.65 -18.01
CA GLN A 73 -3.13 2.35 -18.59
C GLN A 73 -3.08 3.83 -18.21
N LYS A 74 -4.25 4.45 -17.98
CA LYS A 74 -4.33 5.90 -17.76
C LYS A 74 -3.62 6.34 -16.48
N GLU A 75 -3.12 7.56 -16.49
CA GLU A 75 -2.65 8.22 -15.28
C GLU A 75 -3.81 8.40 -14.30
N LEU A 76 -3.60 8.06 -13.03
CA LEU A 76 -4.66 8.06 -12.00
C LEU A 76 -4.87 9.43 -11.34
N VAL A 77 -3.91 10.33 -11.51
CA VAL A 77 -3.99 11.71 -11.02
C VAL A 77 -3.61 12.66 -12.15
N ASP A 78 -4.51 13.56 -12.51
CA ASP A 78 -4.24 14.66 -13.43
C ASP A 78 -4.74 15.97 -12.83
N ASN A 79 -4.01 17.06 -13.02
CA ASN A 79 -4.32 18.34 -12.42
C ASN A 79 -4.64 18.25 -10.92
N PHE A 80 -3.85 17.44 -10.20
CA PHE A 80 -3.97 17.19 -8.76
C PHE A 80 -5.26 16.52 -8.31
N LYS A 81 -6.03 15.91 -9.20
CA LYS A 81 -7.29 15.21 -8.95
C LYS A 81 -7.26 13.80 -9.49
N LEU A 82 -8.08 12.92 -8.88
CA LEU A 82 -8.29 11.57 -9.40
C LEU A 82 -8.96 11.62 -10.79
N THR A 83 -8.53 10.75 -11.69
CA THR A 83 -9.07 10.61 -13.06
C THR A 83 -10.19 9.58 -13.13
N PHE A 84 -10.56 8.99 -12.02
CA PHE A 84 -11.69 8.08 -11.87
C PHE A 84 -12.75 8.64 -10.92
N ASP A 85 -13.92 8.03 -10.90
CA ASP A 85 -15.02 8.47 -10.05
C ASP A 85 -14.70 8.23 -8.56
N SER A 86 -14.44 9.30 -7.84
CA SER A 86 -14.10 9.25 -6.42
C SER A 86 -15.27 8.86 -5.50
N THR A 87 -16.50 8.78 -6.02
CA THR A 87 -17.67 8.27 -5.27
C THR A 87 -17.61 6.76 -5.07
N MET A 88 -16.80 6.07 -5.90
CA MET A 88 -16.54 4.63 -5.78
C MET A 88 -15.55 4.28 -4.66
N ILE A 89 -14.96 5.25 -4.01
CA ILE A 89 -14.11 5.01 -2.84
C ILE A 89 -15.00 4.58 -1.67
N GLN A 90 -14.72 3.37 -1.15
CA GLN A 90 -15.45 2.73 -0.05
C GLN A 90 -15.04 3.29 1.30
N GLU A 91 -13.75 3.39 1.51
CA GLU A 91 -13.18 3.81 2.77
C GLU A 91 -12.09 4.85 2.55
N ARG A 92 -11.99 5.77 3.53
CA ARG A 92 -10.92 6.77 3.61
C ARG A 92 -10.41 6.86 5.02
N VAL A 93 -9.12 6.69 5.20
CA VAL A 93 -8.44 6.87 6.47
C VAL A 93 -7.38 7.95 6.30
N ILE A 94 -7.53 9.05 7.02
CA ILE A 94 -6.50 10.12 7.08
C ILE A 94 -5.53 9.73 8.20
N LEU A 95 -4.26 9.59 7.85
CA LEU A 95 -3.24 9.18 8.80
C LEU A 95 -2.87 10.33 9.75
N ASN A 96 -2.70 10.01 11.03
CA ASN A 96 -2.04 10.90 11.96
C ASN A 96 -0.51 10.85 11.75
N LYS A 97 0.24 11.77 12.36
CA LYS A 97 1.69 11.90 12.17
C LYS A 97 2.50 10.66 12.55
N LYS A 98 2.04 9.89 13.54
CA LYS A 98 2.67 8.61 13.91
C LYS A 98 2.47 7.56 12.83
N GLN A 99 1.25 7.45 12.32
CA GLN A 99 0.89 6.53 11.23
C GLN A 99 1.58 6.91 9.92
N GLU A 100 1.61 8.21 9.58
CA GLU A 100 2.38 8.70 8.41
C GLU A 100 3.84 8.28 8.49
N LYS A 101 4.49 8.49 9.64
CA LYS A 101 5.88 8.10 9.84
C LYS A 101 6.10 6.59 9.69
N GLU A 102 5.17 5.78 10.20
CA GLU A 102 5.24 4.32 10.11
C GLU A 102 5.10 3.86 8.65
N LEU A 103 4.14 4.40 7.91
CA LEU A 103 3.96 4.13 6.48
C LEU A 103 5.19 4.53 5.66
N LEU A 104 5.67 5.76 5.83
CA LEU A 104 6.85 6.26 5.10
C LEU A 104 8.11 5.44 5.42
N ASN A 105 8.26 4.97 6.66
CA ASN A 105 9.35 4.08 7.02
C ASN A 105 9.27 2.74 6.28
N LEU A 106 8.08 2.15 6.15
CA LEU A 106 7.89 0.93 5.36
C LEU A 106 8.26 1.16 3.89
N MET A 107 7.80 2.27 3.31
CA MET A 107 8.04 2.57 1.89
C MET A 107 9.52 2.83 1.56
N VAL A 108 10.32 3.36 2.49
CA VAL A 108 11.76 3.62 2.25
C VAL A 108 12.66 2.46 2.59
N CYS A 109 12.16 1.44 3.30
CA CYS A 109 12.91 0.23 3.62
C CYS A 109 12.82 -0.78 2.47
N ASP A 110 13.96 -1.24 1.97
CA ASP A 110 14.05 -2.37 1.04
C ASP A 110 14.08 -3.66 1.88
N THR A 111 12.92 -4.03 2.46
CA THR A 111 12.82 -5.13 3.44
C THR A 111 12.26 -6.42 2.87
N CYS A 112 11.72 -6.39 1.64
CA CYS A 112 11.14 -7.58 1.05
C CYS A 112 12.24 -8.55 0.62
N VAL A 113 12.52 -9.53 1.49
CA VAL A 113 13.48 -10.62 1.24
C VAL A 113 12.83 -11.79 0.50
N SER A 114 11.49 -11.91 0.58
CA SER A 114 10.73 -12.91 -0.17
C SER A 114 10.47 -12.41 -1.58
N HIS A 115 10.78 -13.23 -2.57
CA HIS A 115 10.30 -13.00 -3.92
C HIS A 115 8.80 -13.30 -3.93
N GLU A 116 7.99 -12.32 -3.55
CA GLU A 116 6.56 -12.42 -3.73
C GLU A 116 6.29 -12.57 -5.24
N MET A 117 5.55 -13.61 -5.61
CA MET A 117 5.26 -13.88 -7.03
C MET A 117 4.14 -12.98 -7.49
N SER A 118 4.43 -12.07 -8.43
CA SER A 118 3.41 -11.26 -9.08
C SER A 118 2.50 -12.12 -9.95
N ALA A 119 1.19 -11.98 -9.77
CA ALA A 119 0.20 -12.58 -10.67
C ALA A 119 0.11 -11.79 -11.98
N ALA A 120 -0.36 -12.44 -13.06
CA ALA A 120 -0.55 -11.80 -14.36
C ALA A 120 -1.74 -10.82 -14.38
N CYS A 121 -2.65 -10.91 -13.41
CA CYS A 121 -3.79 -10.00 -13.25
C CYS A 121 -3.38 -8.77 -12.42
N TYR A 122 -4.05 -7.64 -12.67
CA TYR A 122 -3.91 -6.43 -11.86
C TYR A 122 -5.29 -5.93 -11.48
N ASN A 123 -5.73 -6.28 -10.28
CA ASN A 123 -7.06 -5.98 -9.73
C ASN A 123 -6.91 -5.03 -8.52
N PRO A 124 -6.63 -3.74 -8.76
CA PRO A 124 -6.31 -2.80 -7.68
C PRO A 124 -7.55 -2.43 -6.87
N ARG A 125 -7.39 -2.47 -5.54
CA ARG A 125 -8.46 -2.14 -4.58
C ARG A 125 -8.03 -1.16 -3.51
N HIS A 126 -6.75 -0.78 -3.48
CA HIS A 126 -6.19 0.07 -2.44
C HIS A 126 -5.27 1.12 -3.03
N MET A 127 -5.22 2.30 -2.41
CA MET A 127 -4.33 3.38 -2.83
C MET A 127 -3.90 4.22 -1.65
N ILE A 128 -2.66 4.70 -1.70
CA ILE A 128 -2.15 5.79 -0.86
C ILE A 128 -2.23 7.08 -1.68
N LEU A 129 -2.76 8.13 -1.08
CA LEU A 129 -2.78 9.47 -1.66
C LEU A 129 -1.94 10.41 -0.78
N PHE A 130 -0.97 11.07 -1.39
CA PHE A 130 -0.14 12.08 -0.76
C PHE A 130 -0.65 13.47 -1.17
N ARG A 131 -0.98 14.30 -0.18
CA ARG A 131 -1.52 15.65 -0.44
C ARG A 131 -0.66 16.74 0.17
N ASP A 132 -0.63 17.88 -0.50
CA ASP A 132 0.00 19.09 -0.01
C ASP A 132 -0.94 19.91 0.93
N ASN A 133 -0.46 21.05 1.39
CA ASN A 133 -1.20 21.95 2.27
C ASN A 133 -2.44 22.62 1.59
N LYS A 134 -2.53 22.56 0.27
CA LYS A 134 -3.70 23.01 -0.51
C LYS A 134 -4.65 21.84 -0.83
N ASN A 135 -4.46 20.69 -0.18
CA ASN A 135 -5.23 19.46 -0.40
C ASN A 135 -5.10 18.86 -1.83
N ARG A 136 -4.10 19.26 -2.60
CA ARG A 136 -3.83 18.74 -3.94
C ARG A 136 -3.09 17.41 -3.85
N ILE A 137 -3.45 16.44 -4.68
CA ILE A 137 -2.74 15.16 -4.75
C ILE A 137 -1.41 15.39 -5.46
N ILE A 138 -0.30 15.20 -4.75
CA ILE A 138 1.07 15.40 -5.26
C ILE A 138 1.80 14.08 -5.53
N GLY A 139 1.19 12.95 -5.17
CA GLY A 139 1.67 11.61 -5.46
C GLY A 139 0.66 10.57 -5.01
N TYR A 140 0.78 9.37 -5.58
CA TYR A 140 -0.05 8.22 -5.22
C TYR A 140 0.72 6.92 -5.40
N ASP A 141 0.26 5.88 -4.70
CA ASP A 141 0.66 4.50 -4.93
C ASP A 141 -0.59 3.60 -4.85
N GLU A 142 -0.96 2.97 -5.97
CA GLU A 142 -2.12 2.09 -6.10
C GLU A 142 -1.67 0.63 -6.02
N PHE A 143 -2.43 -0.22 -5.34
CA PHE A 143 -2.05 -1.61 -5.06
C PHE A 143 -3.09 -2.62 -5.52
N CYS A 144 -2.59 -3.70 -6.09
CA CYS A 144 -3.24 -4.99 -6.04
C CYS A 144 -2.49 -5.84 -4.99
N ILE A 145 -3.03 -5.95 -3.79
CA ILE A 145 -2.38 -6.69 -2.69
C ILE A 145 -2.38 -8.19 -2.98
N SER A 146 -3.51 -8.73 -3.43
CA SER A 146 -3.65 -10.17 -3.74
C SER A 146 -2.84 -10.63 -4.94
N CYS A 147 -2.57 -9.73 -5.90
CA CYS A 147 -1.81 -10.05 -7.11
C CYS A 147 -0.37 -9.49 -7.11
N ILE A 148 0.04 -8.87 -5.99
CA ILE A 148 1.41 -8.37 -5.78
C ILE A 148 1.85 -7.45 -6.90
N GLY A 149 1.08 -6.38 -7.11
CA GLY A 149 1.32 -5.37 -8.12
C GLY A 149 0.99 -3.98 -7.62
N SER A 150 1.74 -2.98 -8.07
CA SER A 150 1.43 -1.58 -7.79
C SER A 150 1.69 -0.69 -8.99
N ARG A 151 1.04 0.48 -8.96
CA ARG A 151 1.28 1.59 -9.88
C ARG A 151 1.39 2.85 -9.07
N SER A 152 2.47 3.58 -9.28
CA SER A 152 2.69 4.84 -8.59
C SER A 152 2.77 6.02 -9.57
N SER A 153 2.63 7.22 -9.03
CA SER A 153 3.03 8.42 -9.76
C SER A 153 4.54 8.41 -10.03
N THR A 154 4.96 9.01 -11.15
CA THR A 154 6.36 8.97 -11.62
C THR A 154 7.38 9.47 -10.60
N ASN A 155 6.97 10.37 -9.70
CA ASN A 155 7.82 10.86 -8.61
C ASN A 155 7.97 9.87 -7.45
N LEU A 156 7.31 8.70 -7.51
CA LEU A 156 7.45 7.58 -6.58
C LEU A 156 8.03 6.33 -7.23
N ASP A 157 8.44 6.39 -8.50
CA ASP A 157 9.00 5.24 -9.19
C ASP A 157 10.20 4.65 -8.43
N GLY A 158 10.20 3.32 -8.33
CA GLY A 158 11.24 2.56 -7.64
C GLY A 158 11.14 2.54 -6.11
N PHE A 159 10.04 3.04 -5.53
CA PHE A 159 9.76 2.94 -4.08
C PHE A 159 8.89 1.75 -3.68
N GLN A 160 8.45 0.90 -4.63
CA GLN A 160 7.63 -0.30 -4.39
C GLN A 160 8.51 -1.52 -4.04
N LYS A 161 9.39 -1.39 -3.03
CA LYS A 161 10.29 -2.48 -2.61
C LYS A 161 9.98 -3.04 -1.23
N TYR A 162 8.84 -2.66 -0.69
CA TYR A 162 8.26 -3.24 0.52
C TYR A 162 7.53 -4.55 0.19
N CYS A 163 7.36 -5.43 1.18
CA CYS A 163 6.49 -6.59 1.03
C CYS A 163 5.02 -6.18 1.03
N TYR A 164 4.22 -6.72 0.11
CA TYR A 164 2.78 -6.45 0.02
C TYR A 164 2.02 -6.98 1.24
N SER A 165 2.48 -8.06 1.84
CA SER A 165 1.99 -8.57 3.12
C SER A 165 2.13 -7.55 4.25
N ASP A 166 3.27 -6.86 4.33
CA ASP A 166 3.50 -5.81 5.33
C ASP A 166 2.62 -4.59 5.06
N MET A 167 2.46 -4.22 3.79
CA MET A 167 1.57 -3.12 3.39
C MET A 167 0.11 -3.45 3.73
N SER A 168 -0.35 -4.67 3.45
CA SER A 168 -1.68 -5.16 3.82
C SER A 168 -1.90 -5.08 5.33
N ALA A 169 -0.94 -5.58 6.11
CA ALA A 169 -1.01 -5.52 7.58
C ALA A 169 -1.10 -4.07 8.08
N LEU A 170 -0.37 -3.15 7.44
CA LEU A 170 -0.38 -1.73 7.81
C LEU A 170 -1.72 -1.08 7.48
N PHE A 171 -2.32 -1.36 6.33
CA PHE A 171 -3.65 -0.89 5.95
C PHE A 171 -4.70 -1.36 6.95
N LYS A 172 -4.71 -2.66 7.29
CA LYS A 172 -5.61 -3.24 8.31
C LYS A 172 -5.42 -2.57 9.67
N LYS A 173 -4.18 -2.39 10.10
CA LYS A 173 -3.84 -1.72 11.37
C LYS A 173 -4.33 -0.28 11.43
N PHE A 174 -4.33 0.43 10.31
CA PHE A 174 -4.77 1.83 10.25
C PHE A 174 -6.26 1.99 10.02
N GLY A 175 -7.00 0.88 9.88
CA GLY A 175 -8.45 0.88 9.91
C GLY A 175 -9.15 0.65 8.56
N ILE A 176 -8.42 0.36 7.49
CA ILE A 176 -9.01 -0.18 6.26
C ILE A 176 -9.50 -1.60 6.55
N LYS A 177 -10.75 -1.88 6.20
CA LYS A 177 -11.42 -3.15 6.47
C LYS A 177 -11.72 -3.93 5.20
N TYR A 178 -11.88 -3.23 4.09
CA TYR A 178 -12.20 -3.84 2.82
C TYR A 178 -10.98 -4.49 2.21
N PHE A 179 -10.99 -5.83 2.15
CA PHE A 179 -10.00 -6.67 1.48
C PHE A 179 -10.74 -7.80 0.76
N VAL A 180 -10.20 -8.23 -0.34
CA VAL A 180 -10.61 -9.43 -1.07
C VAL A 180 -9.51 -10.45 -0.88
N GLU A 181 -9.81 -11.54 -0.16
CA GLU A 181 -8.81 -12.51 0.28
C GLU A 181 -8.86 -13.81 -0.51
N ASP A 182 -10.02 -14.13 -1.11
CA ASP A 182 -10.20 -15.36 -1.88
C ASP A 182 -11.14 -15.18 -3.09
N SER A 183 -11.32 -16.25 -3.85
CA SER A 183 -12.16 -16.26 -5.04
C SER A 183 -13.67 -16.08 -4.75
N LYS A 184 -14.11 -16.38 -3.54
CA LYS A 184 -15.50 -16.15 -3.13
C LYS A 184 -15.75 -14.67 -2.95
N ASP A 185 -14.86 -13.97 -2.27
CA ASP A 185 -14.91 -12.52 -2.10
C ASP A 185 -14.89 -11.81 -3.46
N GLU A 186 -14.03 -12.26 -4.40
CA GLU A 186 -13.99 -11.73 -5.77
C GLU A 186 -15.31 -11.92 -6.50
N GLN A 187 -15.94 -13.09 -6.37
CA GLN A 187 -17.22 -13.37 -6.98
C GLN A 187 -18.36 -12.52 -6.38
N GLU A 188 -18.36 -12.33 -5.07
CA GLU A 188 -19.33 -11.48 -4.37
C GLU A 188 -19.19 -10.02 -4.81
N GLU A 189 -17.96 -9.50 -4.89
CA GLU A 189 -17.67 -8.17 -5.41
C GLU A 189 -18.18 -7.99 -6.85
N TYR A 190 -17.86 -8.94 -7.73
CA TYR A 190 -18.31 -8.92 -9.12
C TYR A 190 -19.83 -8.88 -9.23
N LEU A 191 -20.53 -9.77 -8.50
CA LEU A 191 -21.98 -9.82 -8.50
C LEU A 191 -22.61 -8.54 -7.96
N PHE A 192 -22.02 -7.96 -6.92
CA PHE A 192 -22.45 -6.67 -6.37
C PHE A 192 -22.33 -5.57 -7.43
N LEU A 193 -21.17 -5.39 -8.04
CA LEU A 193 -20.93 -4.37 -9.07
C LEU A 193 -21.87 -4.54 -10.27
N LYS A 194 -22.09 -5.80 -10.70
CA LYS A 194 -23.03 -6.13 -11.78
C LYS A 194 -24.47 -5.75 -11.41
N SER A 195 -24.90 -6.05 -10.18
CA SER A 195 -26.25 -5.72 -9.70
C SER A 195 -26.51 -4.20 -9.64
N LYS A 196 -25.45 -3.41 -9.49
CA LYS A 196 -25.50 -1.95 -9.49
C LYS A 196 -25.36 -1.32 -10.88
N GLY A 197 -25.14 -2.13 -11.92
CA GLY A 197 -24.95 -1.64 -13.28
C GLY A 197 -23.59 -0.97 -13.50
N TYR A 198 -22.59 -1.24 -12.65
CA TYR A 198 -21.24 -0.70 -12.81
C TYR A 198 -20.39 -1.48 -13.82
N ILE A 199 -20.77 -2.74 -14.10
CA ILE A 199 -20.12 -3.60 -15.09
C ILE A 199 -21.03 -3.71 -16.30
N ASN A 200 -20.55 -3.26 -17.45
CA ASN A 200 -21.28 -3.27 -18.72
C ASN A 200 -20.74 -4.37 -19.65
N TYR A 201 -20.82 -5.65 -19.20
CA TYR A 201 -20.52 -6.80 -20.06
C TYR A 201 -21.73 -7.73 -20.15
#